data_7b9fc63358f4a87e52962a7271e37960
#
_entry.id   7b9fc63358f4a87e52962a7271e37960
#
_cell.length_a   1.000
_cell.length_b   1.000
_cell.length_c   1.000
_cell.angle_alpha   90.00
_cell.angle_beta   90.00
_cell.angle_gamma   90.00
#
_symmetry.space_group_name_H-M   'P 1'
#
loop_
_entity.id
_entity.type
_entity.pdbx_description
1 polymer ?
#
loop_
_entity_poly.entity_id
_entity_poly.type
_entity_poly.pdbx_seq_one_letter_code
_entity_poly.pdbx_strand_id
1 'polypeptide(L)'
;WRLMHIGAQPVPPSLIARWKKVFPNHKYDTNYGLSESIGPGCVHLGMDNIDKVGAIGKAGFGWKVKIVDDKGNTVKRGEVGELCVKGPGVMTCYYRDPKATAETLKDGWLFTGDMAQEDEDGFIYLVDRKKDVIISGGENLYPVQIEDFLRSHDAIRDVAVIGLPDQRLG
;
A
#
# COMPACT_ATOMS: atom_id res chain seq x y z
N TRP A 1 21.03 -17.69 -7.86
CA TRP A 1 19.93 -16.72 -7.77
C TRP A 1 20.46 -15.30 -7.90
N ARG A 2 19.83 -14.48 -8.73
CA ARG A 2 20.21 -13.08 -8.93
C ARG A 2 19.12 -12.10 -8.53
N LEU A 3 17.87 -12.49 -8.73
CA LEU A 3 16.70 -11.66 -8.48
C LEU A 3 15.64 -12.47 -7.73
N MET A 4 15.04 -11.87 -6.72
CA MET A 4 13.86 -12.37 -6.02
C MET A 4 12.72 -11.37 -6.24
N HIS A 5 11.61 -11.87 -6.75
CA HIS A 5 10.37 -11.10 -6.85
C HIS A 5 9.45 -11.47 -5.69
N ILE A 6 8.96 -10.47 -4.97
CA ILE A 6 8.01 -10.64 -3.85
C ILE A 6 6.79 -9.78 -4.14
N GLY A 7 5.62 -10.38 -4.05
CA GLY A 7 4.35 -9.69 -4.29
C GLY A 7 3.20 -10.24 -3.45
N ALA A 8 2.02 -9.72 -3.67
CA ALA A 8 0.75 -10.09 -3.03
C ALA A 8 0.62 -9.77 -1.54
N GLN A 9 1.68 -9.32 -0.88
CA GLN A 9 1.67 -8.87 0.53
C GLN A 9 2.65 -7.72 0.71
N PRO A 10 2.46 -6.88 1.74
CA PRO A 10 3.50 -5.96 2.18
C PRO A 10 4.79 -6.74 2.49
N VAL A 11 5.93 -6.22 2.03
CA VAL A 11 7.23 -6.86 2.24
C VAL A 11 7.89 -6.23 3.46
N PRO A 12 7.98 -6.96 4.60
CA PRO A 12 8.60 -6.43 5.80
C PRO A 12 10.09 -6.11 5.55
N PRO A 13 10.58 -4.92 5.91
CA PRO A 13 12.00 -4.58 5.81
C PRO A 13 12.93 -5.60 6.48
N SER A 14 12.51 -6.15 7.61
CA SER A 14 13.24 -7.18 8.34
C SER A 14 13.45 -8.46 7.53
N LEU A 15 12.49 -8.86 6.71
CA LEU A 15 12.60 -10.00 5.82
C LEU A 15 13.73 -9.79 4.81
N ILE A 16 13.77 -8.64 4.15
CA ILE A 16 14.79 -8.31 3.17
C ILE A 16 16.18 -8.22 3.83
N ALA A 17 16.27 -7.60 5.02
CA ALA A 17 17.52 -7.53 5.77
C ALA A 17 18.07 -8.94 6.12
N ARG A 18 17.19 -9.86 6.55
CA ARG A 18 17.58 -11.26 6.83
C ARG A 18 17.98 -11.99 5.55
N TRP A 19 17.23 -11.80 4.47
CA TRP A 19 17.53 -12.39 3.18
C TRP A 19 18.90 -11.95 2.64
N LYS A 20 19.22 -10.66 2.76
CA LYS A 20 20.52 -10.11 2.36
C LYS A 20 21.70 -10.69 3.13
N LYS A 21 21.51 -11.13 4.36
CA LYS A 21 22.58 -11.82 5.12
C LYS A 21 22.92 -13.18 4.50
N VAL A 22 21.93 -13.89 3.94
CA VAL A 22 22.11 -15.22 3.33
C VAL A 22 22.56 -15.08 1.87
N PHE A 23 22.02 -14.11 1.15
CA PHE A 23 22.27 -13.87 -0.27
C PHE A 23 22.71 -12.42 -0.53
N PRO A 24 23.95 -12.04 -0.19
CA PRO A 24 24.41 -10.63 -0.23
C PRO A 24 24.37 -10.00 -1.62
N ASN A 25 24.58 -10.78 -2.67
CA ASN A 25 24.60 -10.33 -4.07
C ASN A 25 23.22 -10.40 -4.74
N HIS A 26 22.22 -10.83 -4.02
CA HIS A 26 20.88 -10.99 -4.53
C HIS A 26 20.17 -9.65 -4.59
N LYS A 27 19.41 -9.44 -5.65
CA LYS A 27 18.53 -8.29 -5.86
C LYS A 27 17.10 -8.70 -5.60
N TYR A 28 16.27 -7.78 -5.14
CA TYR A 28 14.85 -8.03 -5.02
C TYR A 28 14.05 -6.95 -5.73
N ASP A 29 12.88 -7.30 -6.18
CA ASP A 29 11.85 -6.36 -6.59
C ASP A 29 10.50 -6.75 -5.98
N THR A 30 9.58 -5.80 -5.96
CA THR A 30 8.20 -6.02 -5.58
C THR A 30 7.28 -5.22 -6.47
N ASN A 31 6.02 -5.62 -6.51
CA ASN A 31 4.99 -4.86 -7.18
C ASN A 31 3.74 -4.76 -6.31
N TYR A 32 2.93 -3.77 -6.63
CA TYR A 32 1.60 -3.59 -6.07
C TYR A 32 0.57 -3.60 -7.19
N GLY A 33 -0.43 -4.42 -7.03
CA GLY A 33 -1.58 -4.51 -7.92
C GLY A 33 -2.73 -5.23 -7.26
N LEU A 34 -3.90 -5.10 -7.87
CA LEU A 34 -5.15 -5.68 -7.43
C LEU A 34 -5.73 -6.53 -8.56
N SER A 35 -6.70 -7.39 -8.24
CA SER A 35 -7.49 -8.10 -9.26
C SER A 35 -8.14 -7.13 -10.24
N GLU A 36 -8.58 -5.99 -9.74
CA GLU A 36 -9.20 -4.90 -10.49
C GLU A 36 -8.25 -4.17 -11.44
N SER A 37 -6.94 -4.34 -11.28
CA SER A 37 -5.93 -3.73 -12.15
C SER A 37 -5.24 -4.72 -13.07
N ILE A 38 -5.36 -6.03 -12.83
CA ILE A 38 -4.72 -7.14 -13.60
C ILE A 38 -3.19 -7.04 -13.70
N GLY A 39 -2.61 -5.95 -13.29
CA GLY A 39 -1.18 -5.69 -13.40
C GLY A 39 -0.68 -4.73 -12.34
N PRO A 40 0.63 -4.53 -12.30
CA PRO A 40 1.24 -3.71 -11.27
C PRO A 40 0.95 -2.23 -11.54
N GLY A 41 0.08 -1.63 -10.72
CA GLY A 41 -0.07 -0.18 -10.67
C GLY A 41 1.22 0.50 -10.23
N CYS A 42 1.92 -0.10 -9.27
CA CYS A 42 3.25 0.35 -8.82
C CYS A 42 4.27 -0.78 -8.92
N VAL A 43 5.53 -0.40 -9.14
CA VAL A 43 6.67 -1.31 -9.17
C VAL A 43 7.84 -0.73 -8.38
N HIS A 44 8.48 -1.57 -7.58
CA HIS A 44 9.72 -1.26 -6.91
C HIS A 44 10.81 -2.19 -7.45
N LEU A 45 11.68 -1.63 -8.27
CA LEU A 45 12.83 -2.34 -8.78
C LEU A 45 13.96 -2.19 -7.76
N GLY A 46 14.06 -3.15 -6.84
CA GLY A 46 14.99 -3.12 -5.71
C GLY A 46 16.47 -3.16 -6.07
N MET A 47 16.76 -3.26 -7.35
CA MET A 47 18.13 -3.27 -7.84
C MET A 47 18.91 -1.99 -7.51
N ASP A 48 18.24 -0.84 -7.65
CA ASP A 48 18.85 0.48 -7.48
C ASP A 48 18.31 1.23 -6.24
N ASN A 49 17.29 0.66 -5.55
CA ASN A 49 16.57 1.34 -4.48
C ASN A 49 16.37 0.43 -3.26
N ILE A 50 17.42 -0.32 -2.92
CA ILE A 50 17.37 -1.26 -1.79
C ILE A 50 17.21 -0.55 -0.42
N ASP A 51 17.52 0.72 -0.35
CA ASP A 51 17.31 1.60 0.78
C ASP A 51 15.83 1.97 0.99
N LYS A 52 15.00 1.80 -0.04
CA LYS A 52 13.55 2.05 0.01
C LYS A 52 12.73 0.77 0.30
N VAL A 53 13.30 -0.14 1.06
CA VAL A 53 12.61 -1.38 1.47
C VAL A 53 11.34 -1.05 2.25
N GLY A 54 10.24 -1.74 1.91
CA GLY A 54 8.89 -1.45 2.42
C GLY A 54 8.04 -0.60 1.50
N ALA A 55 8.64 0.15 0.56
CA ALA A 55 7.89 0.83 -0.49
C ALA A 55 7.33 -0.18 -1.50
N ILE A 56 6.12 0.10 -2.00
CA ILE A 56 5.55 -0.59 -3.17
C ILE A 56 6.11 -0.05 -4.49
N GLY A 57 6.97 0.96 -4.42
CA GLY A 57 7.67 1.55 -5.55
C GLY A 57 7.01 2.79 -6.11
N LYS A 58 7.15 2.97 -7.42
CA LYS A 58 6.60 4.09 -8.20
C LYS A 58 5.61 3.57 -9.24
N ALA A 59 4.91 4.49 -9.92
CA ALA A 59 4.03 4.12 -11.02
C ALA A 59 4.73 3.19 -12.02
N GLY A 60 4.09 2.06 -12.35
CA GLY A 60 4.59 1.13 -13.35
C GLY A 60 4.57 1.74 -14.76
N PHE A 61 5.26 1.07 -15.70
CA PHE A 61 5.26 1.53 -17.10
C PHE A 61 3.84 1.57 -17.68
N GLY A 62 3.45 2.72 -18.20
CA GLY A 62 2.09 2.94 -18.73
C GLY A 62 1.01 3.19 -17.67
N TRP A 63 1.39 3.22 -16.39
CA TRP A 63 0.49 3.52 -15.27
C TRP A 63 0.65 4.95 -14.78
N LYS A 64 -0.41 5.46 -14.16
CA LYS A 64 -0.42 6.72 -13.41
C LYS A 64 -0.90 6.42 -12.01
N VAL A 65 -0.36 7.13 -11.05
CA VAL A 65 -0.68 7.01 -9.63
C VAL A 65 -0.96 8.39 -9.07
N LYS A 66 -1.90 8.47 -8.15
CA LYS A 66 -2.12 9.64 -7.28
C LYS A 66 -2.61 9.18 -5.93
N ILE A 67 -2.39 10.00 -4.91
CA ILE A 67 -2.92 9.81 -3.56
C ILE A 67 -3.90 10.95 -3.30
N VAL A 68 -5.09 10.64 -2.82
CA VAL A 68 -6.17 11.61 -2.69
C VAL A 68 -6.78 11.62 -1.28
N ASP A 69 -7.28 12.79 -0.88
CA ASP A 69 -8.11 12.95 0.31
C ASP A 69 -9.53 12.40 0.10
N ASP A 70 -10.37 12.44 1.13
CA ASP A 70 -11.78 11.99 1.05
C ASP A 70 -12.63 12.81 0.11
N LYS A 71 -12.20 14.02 -0.29
CA LYS A 71 -12.86 14.87 -1.28
C LYS A 71 -12.39 14.58 -2.70
N GLY A 72 -11.40 13.69 -2.87
CA GLY A 72 -10.81 13.32 -4.16
C GLY A 72 -9.71 14.26 -4.66
N ASN A 73 -9.26 15.23 -3.84
CA ASN A 73 -8.15 16.10 -4.17
C ASN A 73 -6.82 15.38 -3.94
N THR A 74 -5.85 15.59 -4.82
CA THR A 74 -4.51 15.05 -4.61
C THR A 74 -3.88 15.68 -3.36
N VAL A 75 -3.38 14.86 -2.46
CA VAL A 75 -2.68 15.29 -1.24
C VAL A 75 -1.25 15.72 -1.57
N LYS A 76 -0.61 16.43 -0.65
CA LYS A 76 0.81 16.76 -0.76
C LYS A 76 1.67 15.53 -0.45
N ARG A 77 2.91 15.55 -0.94
CA ARG A 77 3.89 14.56 -0.54
C ARG A 77 4.06 14.53 0.97
N GLY A 78 4.16 13.33 1.51
CA GLY A 78 4.21 13.11 2.96
C GLY A 78 2.85 13.05 3.65
N GLU A 79 1.76 13.43 2.99
CA GLU A 79 0.41 13.28 3.54
C GLU A 79 -0.17 11.91 3.15
N VAL A 80 -0.95 11.33 4.06
CA VAL A 80 -1.63 10.06 3.83
C VAL A 80 -2.96 10.31 3.14
N GLY A 81 -3.28 9.48 2.15
CA GLY A 81 -4.56 9.48 1.45
C GLY A 81 -4.83 8.15 0.76
N GLU A 82 -5.95 8.05 0.06
CA GLU A 82 -6.30 6.87 -0.69
C GLU A 82 -5.49 6.77 -1.98
N LEU A 83 -4.84 5.64 -2.19
CA LEU A 83 -4.11 5.32 -3.41
C LEU A 83 -5.07 5.12 -4.57
N CYS A 84 -4.85 5.84 -5.67
CA CYS A 84 -5.58 5.65 -6.90
C CYS A 84 -4.62 5.33 -8.05
N VAL A 85 -4.99 4.36 -8.88
CA VAL A 85 -4.19 3.95 -10.04
C VAL A 85 -5.01 4.07 -11.32
N LYS A 86 -4.34 4.39 -12.43
CA LYS A 86 -4.93 4.44 -13.77
C LYS A 86 -3.97 3.85 -14.78
N GLY A 87 -4.44 2.89 -15.56
CA GLY A 87 -3.59 2.24 -16.55
C GLY A 87 -4.36 1.23 -17.40
N PRO A 88 -3.69 0.58 -18.34
CA PRO A 88 -4.32 -0.28 -19.33
C PRO A 88 -4.95 -1.56 -18.74
N GLY A 89 -4.51 -1.96 -17.54
CA GLY A 89 -5.02 -3.15 -16.86
C GLY A 89 -6.20 -2.89 -15.94
N VAL A 90 -6.65 -1.63 -15.77
CA VAL A 90 -7.82 -1.33 -14.93
C VAL A 90 -9.07 -1.99 -15.53
N MET A 91 -9.82 -2.72 -14.70
CA MET A 91 -11.04 -3.41 -15.08
C MET A 91 -12.06 -2.47 -15.71
N THR A 92 -12.96 -3.01 -16.51
CA THR A 92 -14.09 -2.26 -17.08
C THR A 92 -15.20 -2.07 -16.06
N CYS A 93 -15.53 -3.10 -15.28
CA CYS A 93 -16.58 -3.06 -14.27
C CYS A 93 -16.55 -4.31 -13.37
N TYR A 94 -17.26 -4.27 -12.28
CA TYR A 94 -17.70 -5.49 -11.56
C TYR A 94 -18.90 -6.10 -12.27
N TYR A 95 -18.88 -7.41 -12.43
CA TYR A 95 -19.96 -8.13 -13.12
C TYR A 95 -21.29 -7.98 -12.35
N ARG A 96 -22.31 -7.46 -13.05
CA ARG A 96 -23.66 -7.20 -12.50
C ARG A 96 -23.72 -6.36 -11.23
N ASP A 97 -22.68 -5.56 -10.95
CA ASP A 97 -22.66 -4.65 -9.82
C ASP A 97 -22.26 -3.22 -10.26
N PRO A 98 -23.21 -2.48 -10.82
CA PRO A 98 -22.95 -1.11 -11.26
C PRO A 98 -22.69 -0.17 -10.08
N LYS A 99 -23.22 -0.48 -8.89
CA LYS A 99 -23.01 0.35 -7.68
C LYS A 99 -21.57 0.26 -7.24
N ALA A 100 -21.06 -0.94 -6.97
CA ALA A 100 -19.66 -1.13 -6.60
C ALA A 100 -18.71 -0.60 -7.68
N THR A 101 -19.07 -0.75 -8.97
CA THR A 101 -18.31 -0.22 -10.08
C THR A 101 -18.20 1.31 -9.99
N ALA A 102 -19.29 2.03 -9.77
CA ALA A 102 -19.31 3.48 -9.69
C ALA A 102 -18.60 4.02 -8.43
N GLU A 103 -18.62 3.26 -7.34
CA GLU A 103 -17.89 3.59 -6.12
C GLU A 103 -16.37 3.47 -6.31
N THR A 104 -15.94 2.48 -7.10
CA THR A 104 -14.52 2.10 -7.25
C THR A 104 -13.86 2.76 -8.45
N LEU A 105 -14.60 2.97 -9.56
CA LEU A 105 -14.07 3.55 -10.79
C LEU A 105 -14.64 4.96 -11.01
N LYS A 106 -13.76 5.98 -11.04
CA LYS A 106 -14.15 7.37 -11.28
C LYS A 106 -13.18 8.00 -12.27
N ASP A 107 -13.68 8.49 -13.40
CA ASP A 107 -12.89 9.15 -14.46
C ASP A 107 -11.70 8.33 -14.96
N GLY A 108 -11.85 7.00 -14.98
CA GLY A 108 -10.82 6.05 -15.39
C GLY A 108 -9.73 5.83 -14.32
N TRP A 109 -9.94 6.29 -13.11
CA TRP A 109 -9.13 5.99 -11.93
C TRP A 109 -9.79 4.88 -11.11
N LEU A 110 -9.00 3.89 -10.75
CA LEU A 110 -9.35 2.88 -9.77
C LEU A 110 -8.98 3.40 -8.38
N PHE A 111 -9.98 3.59 -7.54
CA PHE A 111 -9.86 3.88 -6.12
C PHE A 111 -9.64 2.55 -5.40
N THR A 112 -8.44 2.35 -4.87
CA THR A 112 -7.99 1.01 -4.45
C THR A 112 -8.52 0.59 -3.08
N GLY A 113 -8.94 1.56 -2.27
CA GLY A 113 -9.28 1.35 -0.87
C GLY A 113 -8.04 1.14 0.03
N ASP A 114 -6.84 1.30 -0.50
CA ASP A 114 -5.62 1.27 0.28
C ASP A 114 -5.13 2.69 0.56
N MET A 115 -4.76 2.95 1.82
CA MET A 115 -4.17 4.21 2.25
C MET A 115 -2.66 4.16 2.00
N ALA A 116 -2.13 5.24 1.46
CA ALA A 116 -0.73 5.33 1.09
C ALA A 116 -0.16 6.72 1.34
N GLN A 117 1.17 6.79 1.34
CA GLN A 117 1.95 8.01 1.47
C GLN A 117 3.08 7.98 0.43
N GLU A 118 3.36 9.11 -0.20
CA GLU A 118 4.49 9.28 -1.12
C GLU A 118 5.63 10.01 -0.42
N ASP A 119 6.85 9.47 -0.48
CA ASP A 119 8.04 10.14 0.05
C ASP A 119 8.58 11.20 -0.91
N GLU A 120 9.63 11.92 -0.48
CA GLU A 120 10.25 13.00 -1.26
C GLU A 120 10.85 12.52 -2.58
N ASP A 121 11.27 11.27 -2.66
CA ASP A 121 11.84 10.64 -3.85
C ASP A 121 10.76 10.04 -4.77
N GLY A 122 9.47 10.13 -4.39
CA GLY A 122 8.35 9.63 -5.15
C GLY A 122 8.08 8.13 -4.98
N PHE A 123 8.62 7.51 -3.92
CA PHE A 123 8.28 6.14 -3.56
C PHE A 123 7.02 6.10 -2.70
N ILE A 124 6.17 5.14 -2.99
CA ILE A 124 4.87 4.97 -2.35
C ILE A 124 4.96 3.85 -1.31
N TYR A 125 4.48 4.14 -0.12
CA TYR A 125 4.36 3.22 1.00
C TYR A 125 2.89 3.02 1.32
N LEU A 126 2.47 1.76 1.46
CA LEU A 126 1.14 1.47 2.00
C LEU A 126 1.15 1.73 3.50
N VAL A 127 0.10 2.34 3.97
CA VAL A 127 -0.09 2.67 5.39
C VAL A 127 -1.08 1.71 6.03
N ASP A 128 -2.25 1.54 5.39
CA ASP A 128 -3.31 0.64 5.85
C ASP A 128 -4.38 0.46 4.77
N ARG A 129 -5.45 -0.28 5.07
CA ARG A 129 -6.68 -0.27 4.29
C ARG A 129 -7.62 0.81 4.81
N LYS A 130 -8.25 1.54 3.91
CA LYS A 130 -9.19 2.62 4.24
C LYS A 130 -10.30 2.17 5.20
N LYS A 131 -10.82 0.97 5.00
CA LYS A 131 -11.88 0.37 5.83
C LYS A 131 -11.43 -0.06 7.23
N ASP A 132 -10.12 -0.24 7.42
CA ASP A 132 -9.54 -0.73 8.66
C ASP A 132 -8.95 0.42 9.50
N VAL A 133 -8.93 1.65 8.97
CA VAL A 133 -8.52 2.85 9.70
C VAL A 133 -9.45 3.07 10.90
N ILE A 134 -8.86 3.19 12.09
CA ILE A 134 -9.59 3.48 13.32
C ILE A 134 -9.60 5.00 13.53
N ILE A 135 -10.78 5.58 13.68
CA ILE A 135 -10.92 7.00 14.01
C ILE A 135 -11.12 7.11 15.51
N SER A 136 -10.22 7.79 16.20
CA SER A 136 -10.29 7.97 17.65
C SER A 136 -10.05 9.43 18.03
N GLY A 137 -11.04 10.08 18.63
CA GLY A 137 -10.96 11.48 18.99
C GLY A 137 -10.74 12.44 17.80
N GLY A 138 -11.08 12.01 16.59
CA GLY A 138 -10.86 12.78 15.35
C GLY A 138 -9.51 12.55 14.69
N GLU A 139 -8.68 11.67 15.23
CA GLU A 139 -7.41 11.26 14.64
C GLU A 139 -7.50 9.88 13.99
N ASN A 140 -6.79 9.71 12.87
CA ASN A 140 -6.68 8.43 12.18
C ASN A 140 -5.56 7.60 12.81
N LEU A 141 -5.92 6.42 13.29
CA LEU A 141 -4.97 5.40 13.74
C LEU A 141 -4.91 4.30 12.67
N TYR A 142 -3.71 3.89 12.36
CA TYR A 142 -3.44 2.88 11.33
C TYR A 142 -3.01 1.57 12.01
N PRO A 143 -3.91 0.57 12.11
CA PRO A 143 -3.63 -0.73 12.73
C PRO A 143 -2.33 -1.38 12.30
N VAL A 144 -2.05 -1.42 11.00
CA VAL A 144 -0.84 -2.05 10.45
C VAL A 144 0.45 -1.44 11.02
N GLN A 145 0.52 -0.12 11.21
CA GLN A 145 1.70 0.54 11.78
C GLN A 145 1.93 0.12 13.24
N ILE A 146 0.85 0.02 14.02
CA ILE A 146 0.91 -0.39 15.42
C ILE A 146 1.30 -1.87 15.50
N GLU A 147 0.72 -2.70 14.66
CA GLU A 147 1.02 -4.12 14.58
C GLU A 147 2.46 -4.39 14.21
N ASP A 148 3.01 -3.68 13.20
CA ASP A 148 4.40 -3.83 12.78
C ASP A 148 5.37 -3.43 13.88
N PHE A 149 5.06 -2.36 14.62
CA PHE A 149 5.84 -1.98 15.79
C PHE A 149 5.82 -3.06 16.87
N LEU A 150 4.64 -3.59 17.19
CA LEU A 150 4.48 -4.64 18.20
C LEU A 150 5.15 -5.96 17.78
N ARG A 151 5.06 -6.36 16.49
CA ARG A 151 5.74 -7.55 15.96
C ARG A 151 7.26 -7.48 16.04
N SER A 152 7.84 -6.29 16.21
CA SER A 152 9.29 -6.17 16.42
C SER A 152 9.77 -6.68 17.79
N HIS A 153 8.85 -6.94 18.72
CA HIS A 153 9.17 -7.40 20.07
C HIS A 153 9.25 -8.93 20.11
N ASP A 154 10.37 -9.47 20.61
CA ASP A 154 10.68 -10.91 20.58
C ASP A 154 9.65 -11.81 21.29
N ALA A 155 8.93 -11.29 22.27
CA ALA A 155 7.89 -12.03 22.99
C ALA A 155 6.53 -12.03 22.28
N ILE A 156 6.36 -11.30 21.18
CA ILE A 156 5.10 -11.22 20.42
C ILE A 156 5.25 -12.07 19.15
N ARG A 157 4.46 -13.12 19.08
CA ARG A 157 4.44 -13.99 17.90
C ARG A 157 3.55 -13.44 16.79
N ASP A 158 2.39 -12.92 17.18
CA ASP A 158 1.40 -12.34 16.28
C ASP A 158 0.53 -11.34 17.03
N VAL A 159 -0.04 -10.36 16.32
CA VAL A 159 -0.85 -9.29 16.88
C VAL A 159 -1.85 -8.79 15.84
N ALA A 160 -3.03 -8.43 16.31
CA ALA A 160 -4.04 -7.72 15.53
C ALA A 160 -4.58 -6.55 16.35
N VAL A 161 -4.62 -5.36 15.74
CA VAL A 161 -5.20 -4.15 16.32
C VAL A 161 -6.60 -3.97 15.78
N ILE A 162 -7.58 -3.82 16.65
CA ILE A 162 -8.99 -3.65 16.29
C ILE A 162 -9.57 -2.41 16.98
N GLY A 163 -10.43 -1.69 16.26
CA GLY A 163 -11.23 -0.60 16.84
C GLY A 163 -12.38 -1.15 17.67
N LEU A 164 -12.59 -0.56 18.83
CA LEU A 164 -13.78 -0.81 19.63
C LEU A 164 -14.59 0.48 19.75
N PRO A 165 -15.94 0.42 19.64
CA PRO A 165 -16.78 1.61 19.81
C PRO A 165 -16.59 2.22 21.21
N ASP A 166 -16.35 3.53 21.27
CA ASP A 166 -16.25 4.30 22.51
C ASP A 166 -17.19 5.50 22.47
N GLN A 167 -17.91 5.76 23.57
CA GLN A 167 -18.94 6.82 23.64
C GLN A 167 -18.33 8.24 23.53
N ARG A 168 -17.06 8.40 23.85
CA ARG A 168 -16.37 9.70 23.85
C ARG A 168 -15.44 9.86 22.67
N LEU A 169 -14.81 8.80 22.22
CA LEU A 169 -13.76 8.84 21.20
C LEU A 169 -14.26 8.39 19.82
N GLY A 170 -15.41 7.70 19.74
CA GLY A 170 -16.00 7.21 18.49
C GLY A 170 -15.90 5.73 18.29
#